data_d5413b5fe954161cdb3cc1349bc1d14c
#
_entry.id   d5413b5fe954161cdb3cc1349bc1d14c
#
_cell.length_a   1.000
_cell.length_b   1.000
_cell.length_c   1.000
_cell.angle_alpha   90.00
_cell.angle_beta   90.00
_cell.angle_gamma   90.00
#
_symmetry.space_group_name_H-M   'P 1'
#
loop_
_entity.id
_entity.type
_entity.pdbx_description
1 polymer ?
#
loop_
_entity_poly.entity_id
_entity_poly.type
_entity_poly.pdbx_seq_one_letter_code
_entity_poly.pdbx_strand_id
1 'polypeptide(L)'
;MERPFAVLGLDHVVLRCRDLPRACAFYIDILGLPEERRLEAIGLIQLRAGRSLVDLVPETATGSRIPNVDHVCLAVAGGDIEAVRTWLAAHGVETIGEPAIRYGARGYAPTIYLRDPEGNVVELAFTGPEGE
;
A
#
# COMPACT_ATOMS: atom_id res chain seq x y z
N MET A 1 20.60 15.66 -10.99
CA MET A 1 19.79 15.56 -9.77
C MET A 1 19.95 14.16 -9.19
N GLU A 2 20.29 14.07 -7.94
CA GLU A 2 20.32 12.78 -7.26
C GLU A 2 18.91 12.41 -6.80
N ARG A 3 18.63 11.10 -6.80
CA ARG A 3 17.33 10.60 -6.31
C ARG A 3 17.25 10.82 -4.80
N PRO A 4 16.23 11.56 -4.30
CA PRO A 4 16.13 11.92 -2.89
C PRO A 4 15.50 10.84 -2.01
N PHE A 5 15.43 9.60 -2.49
CA PHE A 5 14.85 8.48 -1.74
C PHE A 5 15.41 7.15 -2.21
N ALA A 6 15.19 6.11 -1.43
CA ALA A 6 15.52 4.74 -1.83
C ALA A 6 14.38 3.82 -1.44
N VAL A 7 14.07 2.84 -2.29
CA VAL A 7 13.05 1.83 -2.01
C VAL A 7 13.63 0.79 -1.06
N LEU A 8 12.94 0.53 0.04
CA LEU A 8 13.35 -0.45 1.05
C LEU A 8 12.72 -1.83 0.84
N GLY A 9 11.58 -1.89 0.13
CA GLY A 9 10.87 -3.14 -0.10
C GLY A 9 9.38 -2.89 -0.27
N LEU A 10 8.61 -3.95 -0.32
CA LEU A 10 7.16 -3.85 -0.33
C LEU A 10 6.67 -3.56 1.07
N ASP A 11 5.77 -2.60 1.21
CA ASP A 11 5.10 -2.35 2.47
C ASP A 11 3.89 -3.26 2.60
N HIS A 12 2.96 -3.17 1.65
CA HIS A 12 1.78 -4.01 1.67
C HIS A 12 1.17 -4.13 0.28
N VAL A 13 0.33 -5.15 0.12
CA VAL A 13 -0.52 -5.32 -1.06
C VAL A 13 -1.97 -5.35 -0.60
N VAL A 14 -2.87 -4.79 -1.39
CA VAL A 14 -4.30 -4.74 -1.06
C VAL A 14 -5.05 -5.58 -2.09
N LEU A 15 -5.75 -6.60 -1.60
CA LEU A 15 -6.52 -7.52 -2.43
C LEU A 15 -8.02 -7.27 -2.24
N ARG A 16 -8.76 -7.18 -3.34
CA ARG A 16 -10.21 -7.11 -3.30
C ARG A 16 -10.78 -8.52 -3.25
N CYS A 17 -11.68 -8.76 -2.32
CA CYS A 17 -12.22 -10.09 -2.06
C CYS A 17 -13.73 -10.10 -2.25
N ARG A 18 -14.22 -11.05 -3.05
CA ARG A 18 -15.66 -11.27 -3.21
C ARG A 18 -16.26 -11.87 -1.95
N ASP A 19 -15.53 -12.77 -1.33
CA ASP A 19 -15.93 -13.44 -0.10
C ASP A 19 -14.84 -13.18 0.93
N LEU A 20 -14.98 -12.07 1.65
CA LEU A 20 -13.98 -11.62 2.60
C LEU A 20 -13.79 -12.62 3.74
N PRO A 21 -14.84 -13.18 4.38
CA PRO A 21 -14.62 -14.18 5.43
C PRO A 21 -13.85 -15.39 4.96
N ARG A 22 -14.12 -15.86 3.75
CA ARG A 22 -13.42 -17.01 3.19
C ARG A 22 -11.95 -16.68 2.90
N ALA A 23 -11.66 -15.49 2.40
CA ALA A 23 -10.29 -15.04 2.16
C ALA A 23 -9.55 -14.93 3.48
N CYS A 24 -10.18 -14.38 4.52
CA CYS A 24 -9.59 -14.32 5.86
C CYS A 24 -9.25 -15.72 6.37
N ALA A 25 -10.17 -16.66 6.27
CA ALA A 25 -9.93 -18.04 6.72
C ALA A 25 -8.73 -18.64 5.98
N PHE A 26 -8.63 -18.39 4.69
CA PHE A 26 -7.51 -18.91 3.90
C PHE A 26 -6.18 -18.32 4.40
N TYR A 27 -6.07 -17.01 4.48
CA TYR A 27 -4.81 -16.38 4.84
C TYR A 27 -4.45 -16.58 6.31
N ILE A 28 -5.43 -16.52 7.19
CA ILE A 28 -5.19 -16.67 8.64
C ILE A 28 -5.01 -18.14 9.02
N ASP A 29 -5.98 -19.00 8.66
CA ASP A 29 -6.01 -20.37 9.16
C ASP A 29 -5.12 -21.30 8.36
N ILE A 30 -5.03 -21.13 7.05
CA ILE A 30 -4.25 -22.03 6.19
C ILE A 30 -2.83 -21.54 6.03
N LEU A 31 -2.63 -20.23 5.76
CA LEU A 31 -1.29 -19.70 5.56
C LEU A 31 -0.64 -19.15 6.83
N GLY A 32 -1.41 -18.95 7.89
CA GLY A 32 -0.87 -18.55 9.18
C GLY A 32 -0.53 -17.08 9.34
N LEU A 33 -1.12 -16.20 8.55
CA LEU A 33 -0.91 -14.76 8.69
C LEU A 33 -1.80 -14.23 9.83
N PRO A 34 -1.22 -13.71 10.93
CA PRO A 34 -2.04 -13.19 12.01
C PRO A 34 -2.68 -11.88 11.63
N GLU A 35 -3.90 -11.66 12.12
CA GLU A 35 -4.58 -10.40 11.94
C GLU A 35 -3.90 -9.32 12.78
N GLU A 36 -3.55 -8.19 12.15
CA GLU A 36 -2.91 -7.08 12.85
C GLU A 36 -3.92 -6.01 13.27
N ARG A 37 -4.84 -5.63 12.37
CA ARG A 37 -5.88 -4.65 12.71
C ARG A 37 -7.01 -4.72 11.70
N ARG A 38 -8.12 -4.07 12.07
CA ARG A 38 -9.30 -3.93 11.22
C ARG A 38 -9.75 -2.48 11.20
N LEU A 39 -10.34 -2.08 10.06
CA LEU A 39 -11.09 -0.84 9.94
C LEU A 39 -12.51 -1.23 9.56
N GLU A 40 -13.36 -1.34 10.56
CA GLU A 40 -14.74 -1.82 10.37
C GLU A 40 -15.52 -0.96 9.38
N ALA A 41 -15.28 0.35 9.38
CA ALA A 41 -16.01 1.29 8.52
C ALA A 41 -15.91 0.95 7.04
N ILE A 42 -14.79 0.38 6.60
CA ILE A 42 -14.58 0.04 5.19
C ILE A 42 -14.36 -1.46 4.97
N GLY A 43 -14.50 -2.25 6.02
CA GLY A 43 -14.32 -3.69 5.94
C GLY A 43 -12.89 -4.14 5.70
N LEU A 44 -11.90 -3.29 5.98
CA LEU A 44 -10.49 -3.59 5.78
C LEU A 44 -9.99 -4.50 6.89
N ILE A 45 -9.27 -5.56 6.51
CA ILE A 45 -8.59 -6.46 7.44
C ILE A 45 -7.13 -6.51 7.05
N GLN A 46 -6.24 -6.19 7.98
CA GLN A 46 -4.80 -6.16 7.72
C GLN A 46 -4.14 -7.36 8.38
N LEU A 47 -3.43 -8.14 7.59
CA LEU A 47 -2.76 -9.37 8.03
C LEU A 47 -1.25 -9.18 7.94
N ARG A 48 -0.55 -9.60 8.98
CA ARG A 48 0.92 -9.47 9.02
C ARG A 48 1.57 -10.62 8.22
N ALA A 49 2.42 -10.27 7.26
CA ALA A 49 3.17 -11.22 6.44
C ALA A 49 4.66 -10.87 6.58
N GLY A 50 5.26 -11.31 7.70
CA GLY A 50 6.64 -10.94 8.00
C GLY A 50 6.79 -9.44 8.19
N ARG A 51 7.60 -8.80 7.37
CA ARG A 51 7.81 -7.34 7.42
C ARG A 51 6.80 -6.56 6.59
N SER A 52 5.89 -7.26 5.92
CA SER A 52 4.90 -6.67 5.04
C SER A 52 3.50 -6.94 5.56
N LEU A 53 2.50 -6.31 4.92
CA LEU A 53 1.10 -6.61 5.21
C LEU A 53 0.41 -7.11 3.95
N VAL A 54 -0.55 -8.01 4.15
CA VAL A 54 -1.56 -8.33 3.14
C VAL A 54 -2.87 -7.77 3.67
N ASP A 55 -3.41 -6.81 2.95
CA ASP A 55 -4.66 -6.15 3.32
C ASP A 55 -5.79 -6.73 2.48
N LEU A 56 -6.90 -7.08 3.13
CA LEU A 56 -8.07 -7.60 2.45
C LEU A 56 -9.21 -6.60 2.57
N VAL A 57 -9.83 -6.27 1.45
CA VAL A 57 -10.99 -5.37 1.41
C VAL A 57 -12.12 -6.03 0.64
N PRO A 58 -13.37 -5.70 0.95
CA PRO A 58 -14.48 -6.24 0.17
C PRO A 58 -14.48 -5.64 -1.23
N GLU A 59 -14.81 -6.46 -2.22
CA GLU A 59 -15.05 -5.99 -3.58
C GLU A 59 -16.31 -5.15 -3.59
N THR A 60 -16.23 -3.94 -4.13
CA THR A 60 -17.41 -3.10 -4.32
C THR A 60 -17.97 -3.42 -5.70
N ALA A 61 -18.81 -4.44 -5.75
CA ALA A 61 -19.32 -4.92 -7.03
C ALA A 61 -20.24 -3.91 -7.68
N THR A 62 -19.89 -3.49 -8.88
CA THR A 62 -20.74 -2.63 -9.71
C THR A 62 -21.07 -3.30 -11.04
N GLY A 63 -20.81 -4.59 -11.15
CA GLY A 63 -21.05 -5.35 -12.37
C GLY A 63 -19.94 -5.23 -13.40
N SER A 64 -18.94 -4.39 -13.22
CA SER A 64 -17.81 -4.29 -14.11
C SER A 64 -16.61 -5.04 -13.57
N ARG A 65 -15.64 -5.33 -14.42
CA ARG A 65 -14.41 -6.01 -14.00
C ARG A 65 -13.60 -5.07 -13.12
N ILE A 66 -13.35 -5.50 -11.89
CA ILE A 66 -12.53 -4.76 -10.93
C ILE A 66 -11.21 -5.51 -10.82
N PRO A 67 -10.06 -4.83 -10.99
CA PRO A 67 -8.78 -5.48 -10.77
C PRO A 67 -8.69 -6.06 -9.37
N ASN A 68 -8.16 -7.28 -9.26
CA ASN A 68 -8.04 -7.94 -7.96
C ASN A 68 -7.12 -7.18 -7.02
N VAL A 69 -6.05 -6.60 -7.54
CA VAL A 69 -5.10 -5.79 -6.76
C VAL A 69 -5.51 -4.34 -6.84
N ASP A 70 -5.74 -3.71 -5.69
CA ASP A 70 -6.11 -2.31 -5.61
C ASP A 70 -4.88 -1.42 -5.83
N HIS A 71 -3.83 -1.68 -5.09
CA HIS A 71 -2.58 -0.94 -5.22
C HIS A 71 -1.44 -1.71 -4.55
N VAL A 72 -0.22 -1.33 -4.90
CA VAL A 72 1.00 -1.86 -4.28
C VAL A 72 1.65 -0.71 -3.53
N CYS A 73 2.09 -0.96 -2.31
CA CYS A 73 2.77 0.05 -1.51
C CYS A 73 4.23 -0.33 -1.33
N LEU A 74 5.10 0.61 -1.64
CA LEU A 74 6.54 0.48 -1.45
C LEU A 74 6.96 1.32 -0.24
N ALA A 75 7.71 0.73 0.66
CA ALA A 75 8.33 1.48 1.74
C ALA A 75 9.59 2.14 1.20
N VAL A 76 9.74 3.43 1.44
CA VAL A 76 10.89 4.18 0.93
C VAL A 76 11.60 4.91 2.06
N ALA A 77 12.91 5.02 1.92
CA ALA A 77 13.72 5.88 2.77
C ALA A 77 13.79 7.26 2.11
N GLY A 78 13.87 8.29 2.93
CA GLY A 78 13.85 9.66 2.48
C GLY A 78 12.75 10.37 3.25
N GLY A 79 12.94 11.61 3.59
CA GLY A 79 12.01 12.28 4.46
C GLY A 79 11.27 13.45 3.82
N ASP A 80 11.74 13.91 2.68
CA ASP A 80 11.20 15.12 2.07
C ASP A 80 10.28 14.75 0.92
N ILE A 81 8.98 14.71 1.24
CA ILE A 81 7.94 14.40 0.25
C ILE A 81 7.97 15.37 -0.92
N GLU A 82 8.21 16.65 -0.67
CA GLU A 82 8.21 17.63 -1.75
C GLU A 82 9.40 17.42 -2.70
N ALA A 83 10.55 16.98 -2.18
CA ALA A 83 11.67 16.60 -3.04
C ALA A 83 11.35 15.39 -3.89
N VAL A 84 10.63 14.43 -3.33
CA VAL A 84 10.20 13.24 -4.09
C VAL A 84 9.17 13.64 -5.15
N ARG A 85 8.21 14.48 -4.82
CA ARG A 85 7.22 14.95 -5.78
C ARG A 85 7.89 15.70 -6.93
N THR A 86 8.90 16.53 -6.62
CA THR A 86 9.68 17.25 -7.64
C THR A 86 10.42 16.26 -8.55
N TRP A 87 11.03 15.24 -7.96
CA TRP A 87 11.70 14.18 -8.73
C TRP A 87 10.72 13.47 -9.67
N LEU A 88 9.56 13.07 -9.15
CA LEU A 88 8.54 12.39 -9.95
C LEU A 88 8.05 13.27 -11.09
N ALA A 89 7.76 14.54 -10.81
CA ALA A 89 7.30 15.47 -11.83
C ALA A 89 8.37 15.68 -12.92
N ALA A 90 9.63 15.74 -12.54
CA ALA A 90 10.73 15.86 -13.49
C ALA A 90 10.82 14.66 -14.44
N HIS A 91 10.26 13.53 -14.04
CA HIS A 91 10.23 12.30 -14.86
C HIS A 91 8.84 12.04 -15.47
N GLY A 92 7.96 13.04 -15.44
CA GLY A 92 6.65 12.94 -16.06
C GLY A 92 5.65 12.08 -15.28
N VAL A 93 5.90 11.86 -14.00
CA VAL A 93 5.01 11.05 -13.16
C VAL A 93 4.11 11.97 -12.34
N GLU A 94 2.80 11.76 -12.45
CA GLU A 94 1.82 12.53 -11.69
C GLU A 94 1.49 11.82 -10.39
N THR A 95 1.36 12.59 -9.32
CA THR A 95 0.84 12.08 -8.05
C THR A 95 -0.68 12.20 -8.05
N ILE A 96 -1.33 11.32 -7.28
CA ILE A 96 -2.79 11.26 -7.17
C ILE A 96 -3.17 11.76 -5.78
N GLY A 97 -3.95 12.85 -5.73
CA GLY A 97 -4.41 13.42 -4.46
C GLY A 97 -3.28 14.07 -3.68
N GLU A 98 -3.52 14.28 -2.40
CA GLU A 98 -2.57 14.93 -1.50
C GLU A 98 -1.88 13.93 -0.60
N PRO A 99 -0.66 14.25 -0.12
CA PRO A 99 -0.01 13.41 0.89
C PRO A 99 -0.89 13.24 2.12
N ALA A 100 -0.84 12.07 2.73
CA ALA A 100 -1.60 11.78 3.94
C ALA A 100 -0.85 10.77 4.80
N ILE A 101 -1.15 10.77 6.09
CA ILE A 101 -0.60 9.80 7.03
C ILE A 101 -1.48 8.56 7.00
N ARG A 102 -0.86 7.39 6.77
CA ARG A 102 -1.58 6.11 6.71
C ARG A 102 -0.82 5.05 7.49
N TYR A 103 -1.54 4.02 7.92
CA TYR A 103 -0.96 2.89 8.62
C TYR A 103 -0.56 1.80 7.63
N GLY A 104 0.68 1.34 7.73
CA GLY A 104 1.20 0.25 6.92
C GLY A 104 2.05 -0.71 7.74
N ALA A 105 2.85 -1.50 7.05
CA ALA A 105 3.63 -2.56 7.69
C ALA A 105 4.62 -2.07 8.74
N ARG A 106 5.03 -0.84 8.65
CA ARG A 106 6.01 -0.23 9.55
C ARG A 106 5.39 0.87 10.42
N GLY A 107 4.07 0.83 10.64
CA GLY A 107 3.35 1.80 11.44
C GLY A 107 2.80 2.95 10.62
N TYR A 108 2.47 4.04 11.28
CA TYR A 108 1.99 5.25 10.60
C TYR A 108 3.13 5.96 9.89
N ALA A 109 2.88 6.35 8.67
CA ALA A 109 3.88 7.05 7.86
C ALA A 109 3.20 7.98 6.87
N PRO A 110 3.86 9.08 6.47
CA PRO A 110 3.37 9.89 5.36
C PRO A 110 3.41 9.07 4.07
N THR A 111 2.39 9.21 3.24
CA THR A 111 2.29 8.46 1.98
C THR A 111 1.84 9.36 0.85
N ILE A 112 2.20 8.97 -0.38
CA ILE A 112 1.68 9.56 -1.61
C ILE A 112 1.31 8.43 -2.57
N TYR A 113 0.33 8.70 -3.43
CA TYR A 113 -0.06 7.79 -4.50
C TYR A 113 0.39 8.33 -5.85
N LEU A 114 0.75 7.42 -6.75
CA LEU A 114 1.12 7.76 -8.12
C LEU A 114 0.70 6.63 -9.06
N ARG A 115 0.77 6.86 -10.37
CA ARG A 115 0.48 5.84 -11.36
C ARG A 115 1.75 5.44 -12.10
N ASP A 116 1.88 4.15 -12.35
CA ASP A 116 2.94 3.66 -13.23
C ASP A 116 2.53 3.87 -14.70
N PRO A 117 3.42 3.60 -15.68
CA PRO A 117 3.09 3.80 -17.10
C PRO A 117 1.92 2.95 -17.62
N GLU A 118 1.59 1.86 -16.92
CA GLU A 118 0.46 0.99 -17.27
C GLU A 118 -0.82 1.36 -16.55
N GLY A 119 -0.79 2.43 -15.76
CA GLY A 119 -1.96 2.89 -15.01
C GLY A 119 -2.14 2.21 -13.66
N ASN A 120 -1.21 1.39 -13.23
CA ASN A 120 -1.29 0.77 -11.90
C ASN A 120 -1.05 1.82 -10.82
N VAL A 121 -1.80 1.72 -9.74
CA VAL A 121 -1.63 2.63 -8.61
C VAL A 121 -0.51 2.12 -7.72
N VAL A 122 0.44 2.99 -7.42
CA VAL A 122 1.56 2.72 -6.52
C VAL A 122 1.50 3.71 -5.38
N GLU A 123 1.65 3.22 -4.17
CA GLU A 123 1.73 4.04 -2.97
C GLU A 123 3.18 4.04 -2.48
N LEU A 124 3.70 5.19 -2.09
CA LEU A 124 5.01 5.29 -1.44
C LEU A 124 4.79 5.66 0.01
N ALA A 125 5.29 4.85 0.92
CA ALA A 125 5.22 5.11 2.36
C ALA A 125 6.61 5.52 2.85
N PHE A 126 6.70 6.71 3.41
CA PHE A 126 7.98 7.28 3.87
C PHE A 126 8.23 6.83 5.30
N THR A 127 8.82 5.65 5.44
CA THR A 127 8.92 4.94 6.72
C THR A 127 10.23 5.18 7.47
N GLY A 128 11.11 6.00 6.89
CA GLY A 128 12.41 6.26 7.49
C GLY A 128 13.49 5.32 6.98
N PRO A 129 14.66 5.35 7.61
CA PRO A 129 15.78 4.52 7.18
C PRO A 129 15.49 3.03 7.34
N GLU A 130 16.17 2.21 6.54
CA GLU A 130 16.07 0.77 6.67
C GLU A 130 16.58 0.32 8.04
N GLY A 131 15.89 -0.68 8.62
CA GLY A 131 16.24 -1.20 9.93
C GLY A 131 15.51 -0.53 11.09
N GLU A 132 14.76 0.51 10.82
CA GLU A 132 13.94 1.20 11.83
C GLU A 132 12.65 0.45 12.14
#